data_a271e992adb4b9356c3400819416b875
#
_entry.id   a271e992adb4b9356c3400819416b875
#
_cell.length_a   1.000
_cell.length_b   1.000
_cell.length_c   1.000
_cell.angle_alpha   90.00
_cell.angle_beta   90.00
_cell.angle_gamma   90.00
#
_symmetry.space_group_name_H-M   'P 1'
#
loop_
_entity.id
_entity.type
_entity.pdbx_description
1 polymer ?
#
loop_
_entity_poly.entity_id
_entity_poly.type
_entity_poly.pdbx_seq_one_letter_code
_entity_poly.pdbx_strand_id
1 'polypeptide(L)'
;MIPFVDTYAFIAWLNSRDSDHARVKAYFDSTTAKLLTTEWVLLELADALAAPPGRSIAAQFLSAIRDDPQFEIVPYEPDVFDAGFAIYVARSDKAWSLTDCISFAVMTERGLTDALTGDHHFEQAGFKAIFK
;
A
#
# COMPACT_ATOMS: atom_id res chain seq x y z
N MET A 1 6.05 -16.17 -0.75
CA MET A 1 5.78 -14.99 -1.60
C MET A 1 5.64 -13.75 -0.73
N ILE A 2 6.22 -12.64 -1.17
CA ILE A 2 6.15 -11.38 -0.44
C ILE A 2 4.78 -10.73 -0.70
N PRO A 3 4.01 -10.37 0.33
CA PRO A 3 2.80 -9.58 0.11
C PRO A 3 3.13 -8.11 -0.11
N PHE A 4 2.30 -7.46 -0.92
CA PHE A 4 2.35 -6.02 -1.14
C PHE A 4 1.46 -5.32 -0.12
N VAL A 5 1.92 -4.22 0.45
CA VAL A 5 1.17 -3.45 1.45
C VAL A 5 0.61 -2.18 0.81
N ASP A 6 -0.71 -2.09 0.75
CA ASP A 6 -1.44 -0.93 0.26
C ASP A 6 -1.71 0.08 1.40
N THR A 7 -2.01 1.30 1.03
CA THR A 7 -2.40 2.38 1.95
C THR A 7 -3.53 1.95 2.90
N TYR A 8 -4.49 1.17 2.40
CA TYR A 8 -5.60 0.65 3.21
C TYR A 8 -5.11 -0.03 4.49
N ALA A 9 -4.11 -0.91 4.37
CA ALA A 9 -3.59 -1.64 5.53
C ALA A 9 -2.86 -0.72 6.50
N PHE A 10 -2.07 0.22 6.00
CA PHE A 10 -1.37 1.17 6.85
C PHE A 10 -2.34 2.06 7.63
N ILE A 11 -3.39 2.57 6.98
CA ILE A 11 -4.41 3.38 7.66
C ILE A 11 -5.09 2.57 8.76
N ALA A 12 -5.52 1.34 8.45
CA ALA A 12 -6.17 0.47 9.43
C ALA A 12 -5.24 0.14 10.60
N TRP A 13 -3.96 -0.05 10.33
CA TRP A 13 -2.96 -0.32 11.37
C TRP A 13 -2.76 0.86 12.30
N LEU A 14 -2.70 2.07 11.75
CA LEU A 14 -2.40 3.29 12.50
C LEU A 14 -3.63 3.91 13.16
N ASN A 15 -4.84 3.61 12.68
CA ASN A 15 -6.07 4.19 13.20
C ASN A 15 -6.85 3.15 14.03
N SER A 16 -6.76 3.27 15.35
CA SER A 16 -7.44 2.33 16.27
C SER A 16 -8.97 2.35 16.16
N ARG A 17 -9.54 3.33 15.49
CA ARG A 17 -10.98 3.44 15.25
C ARG A 17 -11.43 2.80 13.94
N ASP A 18 -10.47 2.38 13.10
CA ASP A 18 -10.80 1.69 11.85
C ASP A 18 -11.43 0.34 12.15
N SER A 19 -12.49 -0.01 11.43
CA SER A 19 -13.19 -1.28 11.62
C SER A 19 -12.30 -2.50 11.39
N ASP A 20 -11.26 -2.37 10.59
CA ASP A 20 -10.30 -3.43 10.30
C ASP A 20 -9.05 -3.39 11.18
N HIS A 21 -8.97 -2.43 12.10
CA HIS A 21 -7.76 -2.23 12.91
C HIS A 21 -7.29 -3.51 13.60
N ALA A 22 -8.20 -4.21 14.28
CA ALA A 22 -7.83 -5.37 15.09
C ALA A 22 -7.20 -6.48 14.23
N ARG A 23 -7.82 -6.82 13.11
CA ARG A 23 -7.31 -7.90 12.24
C ARG A 23 -6.05 -7.51 11.50
N VAL A 24 -5.94 -6.26 11.08
CA VAL A 24 -4.73 -5.76 10.40
C VAL A 24 -3.56 -5.71 11.38
N LYS A 25 -3.79 -5.17 12.58
CA LYS A 25 -2.77 -5.16 13.64
C LYS A 25 -2.31 -6.57 13.97
N ALA A 26 -3.24 -7.51 14.12
CA ALA A 26 -2.90 -8.92 14.40
C ALA A 26 -2.04 -9.51 13.30
N TYR A 27 -2.32 -9.19 12.03
CA TYR A 27 -1.49 -9.64 10.91
C TYR A 27 -0.06 -9.12 11.02
N PHE A 28 0.12 -7.81 11.21
CA PHE A 28 1.46 -7.22 11.31
C PHE A 28 2.21 -7.70 12.55
N ASP A 29 1.53 -7.89 13.66
CA ASP A 29 2.16 -8.37 14.90
C ASP A 29 2.64 -9.82 14.79
N SER A 30 2.01 -10.64 13.96
CA SER A 30 2.30 -12.06 13.85
C SER A 30 3.18 -12.44 12.67
N THR A 31 3.25 -11.61 11.63
CA THR A 31 4.02 -11.95 10.43
C THR A 31 5.51 -11.68 10.62
N THR A 32 6.34 -12.61 10.15
CA THR A 32 7.79 -12.43 10.03
C THR A 32 8.21 -12.30 8.58
N ALA A 33 7.27 -12.35 7.65
CA ALA A 33 7.54 -12.25 6.23
C ALA A 33 8.08 -10.86 5.86
N LYS A 34 8.92 -10.82 4.84
CA LYS A 34 9.30 -9.58 4.18
C LYS A 34 8.06 -8.97 3.52
N LEU A 35 7.92 -7.67 3.60
CA LEU A 35 6.78 -6.94 3.05
C LEU A 35 7.26 -5.92 2.03
N LEU A 36 6.50 -5.73 0.96
CA LEU A 36 6.83 -4.76 -0.09
C LEU A 36 5.80 -3.63 -0.13
N THR A 37 6.27 -2.42 -0.22
CA THR A 37 5.43 -1.25 -0.51
C THR A 37 6.18 -0.28 -1.41
N THR A 38 5.62 0.89 -1.67
CA THR A 38 6.26 1.91 -2.50
C THR A 38 6.24 3.26 -1.81
N GLU A 39 7.13 4.16 -2.25
CA GLU A 39 7.11 5.55 -1.79
C GLU A 39 5.79 6.25 -2.12
N TRP A 40 5.13 5.88 -3.22
CA TRP A 40 3.81 6.45 -3.58
C TRP A 40 2.74 6.06 -2.59
N VAL A 41 2.74 4.81 -2.10
CA VAL A 41 1.83 4.38 -1.03
C VAL A 41 2.10 5.19 0.24
N LEU A 42 3.37 5.40 0.61
CA LEU A 42 3.72 6.19 1.78
C LEU A 42 3.29 7.65 1.64
N LEU A 43 3.40 8.21 0.44
CA LEU A 43 2.91 9.57 0.15
C LEU A 43 1.39 9.64 0.32
N GLU A 44 0.66 8.69 -0.24
CA GLU A 44 -0.80 8.63 -0.11
C GLU A 44 -1.23 8.50 1.35
N LEU A 45 -0.50 7.69 2.14
CA LEU A 45 -0.75 7.55 3.56
C LEU A 45 -0.59 8.89 4.29
N ALA A 46 0.49 9.61 4.03
CA ALA A 46 0.73 10.92 4.62
C ALA A 46 -0.36 11.92 4.25
N ASP A 47 -0.80 11.90 2.99
CA ASP A 47 -1.88 12.76 2.52
C ASP A 47 -3.21 12.44 3.22
N ALA A 48 -3.52 11.16 3.40
CA ALA A 48 -4.73 10.73 4.09
C ALA A 48 -4.76 11.13 5.56
N LEU A 49 -3.59 11.22 6.22
CA LEU A 49 -3.44 11.56 7.63
C LEU A 49 -2.93 13.00 7.81
N ALA A 50 -3.14 13.88 6.83
CA ALA A 50 -2.56 15.23 6.85
C ALA A 50 -3.10 16.12 7.97
N ALA A 51 -4.35 15.91 8.38
CA ALA A 51 -4.95 16.70 9.45
C ALA A 51 -4.54 16.21 10.84
N PRO A 52 -4.24 17.12 11.82
CA PRO A 52 -3.99 16.69 13.18
C PRO A 52 -5.21 15.94 13.77
N PRO A 53 -5.01 14.94 14.65
CA PRO A 53 -3.72 14.44 15.15
C PRO A 53 -3.02 13.43 14.23
N GLY A 54 -3.62 13.05 13.11
CA GLY A 54 -3.09 12.04 12.20
C GLY A 54 -1.70 12.40 11.66
N ARG A 55 -1.45 13.68 11.42
CA ARG A 55 -0.19 14.18 10.87
C ARG A 55 1.04 13.74 11.68
N SER A 56 1.01 13.84 12.99
CA SER A 56 2.14 13.42 13.82
C SER A 56 2.31 11.90 13.82
N ILE A 57 1.22 11.16 13.78
CA ILE A 57 1.23 9.70 13.70
C ILE A 57 1.89 9.27 12.38
N ALA A 58 1.49 9.87 11.27
CA ALA A 58 2.07 9.57 9.96
C ALA A 58 3.56 9.91 9.92
N ALA A 59 3.96 11.07 10.45
CA ALA A 59 5.37 11.50 10.47
C ALA A 59 6.24 10.51 11.24
N GLN A 60 5.81 10.06 12.40
CA GLN A 60 6.53 9.07 13.19
C GLN A 60 6.60 7.73 12.49
N PHE A 61 5.49 7.28 11.91
CA PHE A 61 5.45 6.00 11.20
C PHE A 61 6.37 6.00 9.98
N LEU A 62 6.30 7.04 9.16
CA LEU A 62 7.13 7.16 7.96
C LEU A 62 8.62 7.18 8.27
N SER A 63 9.01 7.81 9.39
CA SER A 63 10.39 7.80 9.84
C SER A 63 10.83 6.40 10.28
N ALA A 64 9.96 5.67 10.98
CA ALA A 64 10.28 4.35 11.52
C ALA A 64 10.33 3.28 10.41
N ILE A 65 9.39 3.29 9.47
CA ILE A 65 9.28 2.25 8.44
C ILE A 65 10.50 2.23 7.52
N ARG A 66 11.11 3.38 7.27
CA ARG A 66 12.29 3.50 6.41
C ARG A 66 13.49 2.75 6.99
N ASP A 67 13.54 2.59 8.31
CA ASP A 67 14.62 1.91 9.00
C ASP A 67 14.26 0.46 9.37
N ASP A 68 13.06 0.01 9.05
CA ASP A 68 12.61 -1.34 9.38
C ASP A 68 13.00 -2.33 8.27
N PRO A 69 13.91 -3.28 8.56
CA PRO A 69 14.39 -4.23 7.54
C PRO A 69 13.31 -5.19 7.04
N GLN A 70 12.17 -5.28 7.72
CA GLN A 70 11.06 -6.11 7.26
C GLN A 70 10.40 -5.54 6.00
N PHE A 71 10.52 -4.21 5.78
CA PHE A 71 9.88 -3.54 4.66
C PHE A 71 10.89 -3.22 3.56
N GLU A 72 10.61 -3.72 2.35
CA GLU A 72 11.26 -3.21 1.15
C GLU A 72 10.36 -2.09 0.59
N ILE A 73 10.94 -0.93 0.36
CA ILE A 73 10.22 0.25 -0.15
C ILE A 73 10.75 0.58 -1.53
N VAL A 74 9.92 0.41 -2.56
CA VAL A 74 10.29 0.78 -3.92
C VAL A 74 10.37 2.31 -4.00
N PRO A 75 11.55 2.86 -4.36
CA PRO A 75 11.76 4.31 -4.35
C PRO A 75 11.08 5.01 -5.53
N TYR A 76 10.99 6.33 -5.44
CA TYR A 76 10.55 7.17 -6.56
C TYR A 76 11.54 7.04 -7.72
N GLU A 77 11.09 6.38 -8.78
CA GLU A 77 11.86 6.24 -10.01
C GLU A 77 10.93 6.50 -11.20
N PRO A 78 11.40 7.24 -12.25
CA PRO A 78 10.56 7.56 -13.40
C PRO A 78 9.97 6.33 -14.07
N ASP A 79 10.72 5.24 -14.20
CA ASP A 79 10.27 4.03 -14.88
C ASP A 79 9.08 3.39 -14.15
N VAL A 80 9.08 3.42 -12.82
CA VAL A 80 7.98 2.87 -12.00
C VAL A 80 6.73 3.72 -12.17
N PHE A 81 6.88 5.04 -12.11
CA PHE A 81 5.79 5.97 -12.36
C PHE A 81 5.20 5.75 -13.75
N ASP A 82 6.05 5.67 -14.77
CA ASP A 82 5.64 5.55 -16.17
C ASP A 82 4.85 4.24 -16.38
N ALA A 83 5.28 3.15 -15.77
CA ALA A 83 4.58 1.87 -15.86
C ALA A 83 3.16 1.96 -15.25
N GLY A 84 3.03 2.60 -14.11
CA GLY A 84 1.72 2.83 -13.48
C GLY A 84 0.85 3.78 -14.31
N PHE A 85 1.45 4.84 -14.83
CA PHE A 85 0.73 5.81 -15.67
C PHE A 85 0.20 5.17 -16.95
N ALA A 86 0.94 4.24 -17.54
CA ALA A 86 0.48 3.49 -18.72
C ALA A 86 -0.81 2.71 -18.43
N ILE A 87 -0.90 2.08 -17.25
CA ILE A 87 -2.12 1.38 -16.82
C ILE A 87 -3.25 2.38 -16.63
N TYR A 88 -2.97 3.49 -15.96
CA TYR A 88 -3.95 4.55 -15.69
C TYR A 88 -4.60 5.05 -16.98
N VAL A 89 -3.80 5.29 -18.02
CA VAL A 89 -4.29 5.74 -19.32
C VAL A 89 -5.06 4.63 -20.05
N ALA A 90 -4.56 3.40 -20.01
CA ALA A 90 -5.17 2.28 -20.73
C ALA A 90 -6.51 1.83 -20.15
N ARG A 91 -6.74 2.06 -18.87
CA ARG A 91 -7.95 1.62 -18.17
C ARG A 91 -8.81 2.79 -17.75
N SER A 92 -9.21 3.59 -18.73
CA SER A 92 -10.11 4.72 -18.54
C SER A 92 -11.52 4.31 -18.06
N ASP A 93 -11.84 3.02 -18.15
CA ASP A 93 -13.08 2.42 -17.66
C ASP A 93 -13.09 2.17 -16.15
N LYS A 94 -11.94 2.33 -15.47
CA LYS A 94 -11.80 2.03 -14.04
C LYS A 94 -11.66 3.29 -13.21
N ALA A 95 -12.09 3.19 -11.94
CA ALA A 95 -11.91 4.24 -10.95
C ALA A 95 -10.60 4.10 -10.16
N TRP A 96 -9.64 3.38 -10.69
CA TRP A 96 -8.34 3.16 -10.05
C TRP A 96 -7.58 4.48 -9.95
N SER A 97 -7.03 4.78 -8.77
CA SER A 97 -6.13 5.93 -8.62
C SER A 97 -4.81 5.66 -9.32
N LEU A 98 -4.04 6.71 -9.56
CA LEU A 98 -2.69 6.55 -10.11
C LEU A 98 -1.81 5.76 -9.15
N THR A 99 -1.95 5.95 -7.84
CA THR A 99 -1.24 5.16 -6.83
C THR A 99 -1.61 3.68 -6.94
N ASP A 100 -2.88 3.35 -7.13
CA ASP A 100 -3.32 1.97 -7.38
C ASP A 100 -2.61 1.38 -8.60
N CYS A 101 -2.61 2.12 -9.70
CA CYS A 101 -1.99 1.66 -10.95
C CYS A 101 -0.48 1.45 -10.81
N ILE A 102 0.20 2.31 -10.07
CA ILE A 102 1.63 2.13 -9.77
C ILE A 102 1.83 0.86 -8.94
N SER A 103 0.98 0.64 -7.93
CA SER A 103 1.03 -0.58 -7.13
C SER A 103 0.82 -1.83 -7.99
N PHE A 104 -0.15 -1.80 -8.92
CA PHE A 104 -0.40 -2.93 -9.83
C PHE A 104 0.80 -3.20 -10.74
N ALA A 105 1.44 -2.16 -11.25
CA ALA A 105 2.64 -2.31 -12.08
C ALA A 105 3.79 -2.95 -11.30
N VAL A 106 4.03 -2.52 -10.07
CA VAL A 106 5.07 -3.08 -9.20
C VAL A 106 4.77 -4.53 -8.86
N MET A 107 3.54 -4.85 -8.48
CA MET A 107 3.15 -6.22 -8.16
C MET A 107 3.32 -7.15 -9.36
N THR A 108 2.92 -6.70 -10.54
CA THR A 108 3.06 -7.49 -11.78
C THR A 108 4.52 -7.76 -12.10
N GLU A 109 5.37 -6.73 -12.05
CA GLU A 109 6.80 -6.87 -12.31
C GLU A 109 7.48 -7.84 -11.35
N ARG A 110 7.09 -7.79 -10.07
CA ARG A 110 7.67 -8.64 -9.02
C ARG A 110 7.02 -10.02 -8.94
N GLY A 111 5.98 -10.29 -9.74
CA GLY A 111 5.25 -11.56 -9.70
C GLY A 111 4.48 -11.79 -8.41
N LEU A 112 4.01 -10.71 -7.76
CA LEU A 112 3.24 -10.80 -6.52
C LEU A 112 1.76 -10.96 -6.82
N THR A 113 1.06 -11.71 -5.96
CA THR A 113 -0.37 -11.96 -6.10
C THR A 113 -1.18 -11.45 -4.91
N ASP A 114 -0.56 -11.38 -3.72
CA ASP A 114 -1.25 -11.03 -2.48
C ASP A 114 -1.04 -9.57 -2.13
N ALA A 115 -2.13 -8.84 -1.90
CA ALA A 115 -2.11 -7.47 -1.46
C ALA A 115 -2.78 -7.35 -0.09
N LEU A 116 -2.10 -6.70 0.85
CA LEU A 116 -2.66 -6.39 2.16
C LEU A 116 -3.56 -5.17 2.02
N THR A 117 -4.78 -5.43 1.65
CA THR A 117 -5.81 -4.41 1.38
C THR A 117 -7.20 -5.01 1.51
N GLY A 118 -8.19 -4.16 1.76
CA GLY A 118 -9.60 -4.48 1.63
C GLY A 118 -10.24 -3.82 0.41
N ASP A 119 -9.45 -3.17 -0.44
CA ASP A 119 -9.95 -2.43 -1.60
C ASP A 119 -10.23 -3.40 -2.76
N HIS A 120 -11.49 -3.35 -3.26
CA HIS A 120 -11.91 -4.16 -4.40
C HIS A 120 -11.18 -3.83 -5.70
N HIS A 121 -10.53 -2.67 -5.80
CA HIS A 121 -9.74 -2.31 -6.98
C HIS A 121 -8.62 -3.32 -7.24
N PHE A 122 -8.01 -3.84 -6.19
CA PHE A 122 -6.97 -4.87 -6.33
C PHE A 122 -7.52 -6.17 -6.89
N GLU A 123 -8.73 -6.57 -6.47
CA GLU A 123 -9.39 -7.74 -7.04
C GLU A 123 -9.74 -7.54 -8.52
N GLN A 124 -10.22 -6.35 -8.88
CA GLN A 124 -10.50 -6.00 -10.29
C GLN A 124 -9.25 -6.13 -11.16
N ALA A 125 -8.09 -5.83 -10.60
CA ALA A 125 -6.82 -5.92 -11.30
C ALA A 125 -6.22 -7.33 -11.32
N GLY A 126 -6.88 -8.32 -10.68
CA GLY A 126 -6.48 -9.72 -10.71
C GLY A 126 -5.64 -10.15 -9.51
N PHE A 127 -5.55 -9.34 -8.47
CA PHE A 127 -4.80 -9.68 -7.25
C PHE A 127 -5.73 -10.17 -6.15
N LYS A 128 -5.15 -10.82 -5.14
CA LYS A 128 -5.90 -11.26 -3.96
C LYS A 128 -5.84 -10.17 -2.88
N ALA A 129 -7.00 -9.66 -2.50
CA ALA A 129 -7.13 -8.70 -1.39
C ALA A 129 -7.31 -9.47 -0.08
N ILE A 130 -6.27 -9.48 0.75
CA ILE A 130 -6.20 -10.33 1.95
C ILE A 130 -7.24 -9.93 3.00
N PHE A 131 -7.56 -8.64 3.10
CA PHE A 131 -8.49 -8.13 4.10
C PHE A 131 -9.91 -7.90 3.56
N LYS A 132 -10.19 -8.39 2.40
CA LYS A 132 -11.53 -8.28 1.85
C LYS A 132 -12.42 -9.46 2.23
#